data_0059e12a60049922fb8bb8daeb618f5a
#
_entry.id   0059e12a60049922fb8bb8daeb618f5a
#
_cell.length_a   1.000
_cell.length_b   1.000
_cell.length_c   1.000
_cell.angle_alpha   90.00
_cell.angle_beta   90.00
_cell.angle_gamma   90.00
#
_symmetry.space_group_name_H-M   'P 1'
#
loop_
_entity.id
_entity.type
_entity.pdbx_description
1 polymer ?
#
loop_
_entity_poly.entity_id
_entity_poly.type
_entity_poly.pdbx_seq_one_letter_code
_entity_poly.pdbx_strand_id
1 'polypeptide(L)'
;LFAYGLEPAVFSIRELEMLVDEARRYGRTDYPVHIKLDTGMHRLGFIDNEIDGLVGLLCSTNRVKVSSAFSHLATADCLDQNEYTESQFDAFERMTMKLAAGLPYAFRRHMLNTAGIMRYPERQYDMVRLGIGLYGISPLPPEETHLPLRPVASLSSTIISLKEWSPATTIGYSRKGVLERESVIATVPIGYADGVDRHLGCGRASFIVNGKRCPTVGNICMDLCMIDVTGADAGIGDRVEIFGPDAPIEVLADTLGTIPYEVLASVSPRIHRIYYRE
;
A
#
# COMPACT_ATOMS: atom_id res chain seq x y z
N LEU A 1 -1.32 18.95 -16.13
CA LEU A 1 -1.17 19.48 -14.78
C LEU A 1 -2.05 20.72 -14.62
N PHE A 2 -1.77 21.85 -15.28
CA PHE A 2 -2.50 23.11 -15.13
C PHE A 2 -4.00 23.03 -15.53
N ALA A 3 -4.35 22.22 -16.52
CA ALA A 3 -5.74 22.03 -16.97
C ALA A 3 -6.63 21.37 -15.91
N TYR A 4 -6.03 20.59 -15.02
CA TYR A 4 -6.77 19.86 -13.97
C TYR A 4 -6.51 20.42 -12.56
N GLY A 5 -5.77 21.53 -12.44
CA GLY A 5 -5.45 22.15 -11.16
C GLY A 5 -4.64 21.25 -10.22
N LEU A 6 -3.78 20.39 -10.78
CA LEU A 6 -2.96 19.47 -9.97
C LEU A 6 -1.74 20.16 -9.39
N GLU A 7 -1.51 20.01 -8.09
CA GLU A 7 -0.37 20.56 -7.38
C GLU A 7 0.78 19.53 -7.37
N PRO A 8 1.90 19.80 -8.07
CA PRO A 8 2.98 18.81 -8.18
C PRO A 8 3.87 18.75 -6.95
N ALA A 9 4.36 17.55 -6.65
CA ALA A 9 5.54 17.37 -5.83
C ALA A 9 6.80 17.58 -6.67
N VAL A 10 7.69 18.46 -6.24
CA VAL A 10 8.94 18.81 -6.91
C VAL A 10 10.11 18.29 -6.09
N PHE A 11 11.05 17.61 -6.73
CA PHE A 11 12.13 16.88 -6.06
C PHE A 11 13.52 17.14 -6.66
N SER A 12 13.64 18.03 -7.65
CA SER A 12 14.91 18.43 -8.23
C SER A 12 14.86 19.85 -8.81
N ILE A 13 16.02 20.51 -8.93
CA ILE A 13 16.15 21.82 -9.56
C ILE A 13 15.64 21.77 -11.02
N ARG A 14 16.04 20.76 -11.77
CA ARG A 14 15.60 20.59 -13.16
C ARG A 14 14.08 20.54 -13.33
N GLU A 15 13.43 19.81 -12.46
CA GLU A 15 11.97 19.70 -12.49
C GLU A 15 11.30 21.02 -12.14
N LEU A 16 11.85 21.75 -11.16
CA LEU A 16 11.37 23.08 -10.80
C LEU A 16 11.52 24.06 -11.96
N GLU A 17 12.67 24.08 -12.63
CA GLU A 17 12.91 24.93 -13.82
C GLU A 17 11.91 24.63 -14.94
N MET A 18 11.70 23.35 -15.26
CA MET A 18 10.70 22.93 -16.25
C MET A 18 9.30 23.41 -15.87
N LEU A 19 8.92 23.31 -14.60
CA LEU A 19 7.62 23.74 -14.11
C LEU A 19 7.48 25.27 -14.18
N VAL A 20 8.50 26.02 -13.84
CA VAL A 20 8.55 27.50 -13.94
C VAL A 20 8.36 27.93 -15.39
N ASP A 21 9.03 27.28 -16.35
CA ASP A 21 8.91 27.58 -17.76
C ASP A 21 7.51 27.26 -18.29
N GLU A 22 6.95 26.13 -17.92
CA GLU A 22 5.58 25.77 -18.29
C GLU A 22 4.55 26.70 -17.62
N ALA A 23 4.72 27.06 -16.35
CA ALA A 23 3.86 28.03 -15.68
C ALA A 23 3.89 29.40 -16.40
N ARG A 24 5.06 29.82 -16.90
CA ARG A 24 5.18 31.02 -17.74
C ARG A 24 4.41 30.91 -19.03
N ARG A 25 4.52 29.80 -19.76
CA ARG A 25 3.78 29.55 -21.01
C ARG A 25 2.27 29.59 -20.82
N TYR A 26 1.79 29.05 -19.70
CA TYR A 26 0.36 29.04 -19.33
C TYR A 26 -0.11 30.31 -18.60
N GLY A 27 0.75 31.34 -18.46
CA GLY A 27 0.41 32.59 -17.79
C GLY A 27 0.10 32.43 -16.29
N ARG A 28 0.61 31.38 -15.65
CA ARG A 28 0.38 31.14 -14.23
C ARG A 28 1.35 31.93 -13.37
N THR A 29 0.87 32.37 -12.21
CA THR A 29 1.65 32.99 -11.13
C THR A 29 1.26 32.33 -9.81
N ASP A 30 2.19 32.31 -8.87
CA ASP A 30 2.01 31.70 -7.55
C ASP A 30 1.42 30.28 -7.58
N TYR A 31 1.77 29.49 -8.64
CA TYR A 31 1.24 28.17 -8.80
C TYR A 31 1.75 27.25 -7.67
N PRO A 32 0.83 26.58 -6.93
CA PRO A 32 1.20 25.83 -5.74
C PRO A 32 2.06 24.61 -6.08
N VAL A 33 3.15 24.44 -5.32
CA VAL A 33 4.06 23.30 -5.42
C VAL A 33 4.38 22.73 -4.04
N HIS A 34 4.71 21.45 -3.98
CA HIS A 34 5.10 20.76 -2.77
C HIS A 34 6.55 20.31 -2.89
N ILE A 35 7.44 20.84 -2.04
CA ILE A 35 8.87 20.52 -2.09
C ILE A 35 9.12 19.20 -1.38
N LYS A 36 9.61 18.22 -2.11
CA LYS A 36 10.05 16.93 -1.56
C LYS A 36 11.49 17.04 -1.07
N LEU A 37 11.71 16.77 0.22
CA LEU A 37 13.02 16.72 0.85
C LEU A 37 13.43 15.26 1.06
N ASP A 38 14.67 14.91 0.75
CA ASP A 38 15.23 13.60 1.08
C ASP A 38 15.99 13.70 2.41
N THR A 39 15.42 13.08 3.42
CA THR A 39 15.96 13.03 4.77
C THR A 39 16.49 11.66 5.15
N GLY A 40 16.59 10.72 4.18
CA GLY A 40 17.08 9.38 4.45
C GLY A 40 16.33 8.24 3.73
N MET A 41 15.25 8.53 2.99
CA MET A 41 14.61 7.52 2.14
C MET A 41 15.43 7.21 0.87
N HIS A 42 16.24 8.18 0.41
CA HIS A 42 17.14 8.10 -0.74
C HIS A 42 16.47 7.60 -2.04
N ARG A 43 15.23 8.04 -2.24
CA ARG A 43 14.42 7.70 -3.42
C ARG A 43 14.22 8.89 -4.33
N LEU A 44 13.73 9.98 -3.80
CA LEU A 44 13.51 11.28 -4.47
C LEU A 44 13.56 12.39 -3.42
N GLY A 45 13.97 13.60 -3.81
CA GLY A 45 13.94 14.79 -2.96
C GLY A 45 15.22 15.57 -3.01
N PHE A 46 15.11 16.85 -2.65
CA PHE A 46 16.28 17.72 -2.44
C PHE A 46 17.05 17.27 -1.20
N ILE A 47 18.36 17.26 -1.28
CA ILE A 47 19.26 17.02 -0.16
C ILE A 47 19.72 18.36 0.47
N ASP A 48 20.31 18.32 1.66
CA ASP A 48 20.61 19.51 2.47
C ASP A 48 21.44 20.58 1.73
N ASN A 49 22.43 20.17 0.95
CA ASN A 49 23.30 21.07 0.19
C ASN A 49 22.65 21.68 -1.06
N GLU A 50 21.46 21.24 -1.45
CA GLU A 50 20.70 21.79 -2.58
C GLU A 50 19.72 22.87 -2.16
N ILE A 51 19.46 23.05 -0.83
CA ILE A 51 18.43 23.98 -0.34
C ILE A 51 18.73 25.42 -0.71
N ASP A 52 19.97 25.86 -0.65
CA ASP A 52 20.34 27.25 -0.99
C ASP A 52 20.07 27.54 -2.47
N GLY A 53 20.39 26.59 -3.36
CA GLY A 53 20.08 26.70 -4.79
C GLY A 53 18.57 26.70 -5.06
N LEU A 54 17.82 25.84 -4.35
CA LEU A 54 16.38 25.81 -4.40
C LEU A 54 15.74 27.14 -3.99
N VAL A 55 16.18 27.71 -2.87
CA VAL A 55 15.75 29.04 -2.38
C VAL A 55 16.05 30.12 -3.42
N GLY A 56 17.29 30.14 -3.96
CA GLY A 56 17.67 31.09 -5.01
C GLY A 56 16.73 31.05 -6.21
N LEU A 57 16.39 29.85 -6.69
CA LEU A 57 15.48 29.69 -7.82
C LEU A 57 14.05 30.13 -7.47
N LEU A 58 13.52 29.72 -6.30
CA LEU A 58 12.18 30.10 -5.84
C LEU A 58 12.03 31.62 -5.67
N CYS A 59 13.06 32.31 -5.17
CA CYS A 59 13.07 33.79 -5.02
C CYS A 59 13.25 34.53 -6.35
N SER A 60 13.80 33.87 -7.39
CA SER A 60 14.01 34.50 -8.70
C SER A 60 12.75 34.51 -9.57
N THR A 61 11.68 33.89 -9.15
CA THR A 61 10.44 33.75 -9.93
C THR A 61 9.19 33.98 -9.09
N ASN A 62 8.14 34.47 -9.73
CA ASN A 62 6.78 34.53 -9.17
C ASN A 62 5.85 33.47 -9.81
N ARG A 63 6.37 32.53 -10.56
CA ARG A 63 5.54 31.55 -11.29
C ARG A 63 5.02 30.44 -10.40
N VAL A 64 5.77 30.07 -9.39
CA VAL A 64 5.45 29.02 -8.44
C VAL A 64 5.53 29.53 -7.02
N LYS A 65 4.80 28.89 -6.11
CA LYS A 65 4.81 29.20 -4.68
C LYS A 65 4.77 27.90 -3.89
N VAL A 66 5.64 27.79 -2.90
CA VAL A 66 5.68 26.59 -2.06
C VAL A 66 4.46 26.54 -1.15
N SER A 67 3.60 25.56 -1.34
CA SER A 67 2.45 25.24 -0.48
C SER A 67 2.84 24.39 0.71
N SER A 68 3.75 23.43 0.49
CA SER A 68 4.31 22.63 1.58
C SER A 68 5.70 22.11 1.26
N ALA A 69 6.45 21.76 2.32
CA ALA A 69 7.65 20.94 2.25
C ALA A 69 7.41 19.63 2.99
N PHE A 70 7.87 18.51 2.41
CA PHE A 70 7.61 17.20 2.99
C PHE A 70 8.74 16.20 2.76
N SER A 71 8.81 15.21 3.64
CA SER A 71 9.65 14.04 3.48
C SER A 71 8.87 12.74 3.69
N HIS A 72 9.55 11.61 3.75
CA HIS A 72 8.95 10.31 4.00
C HIS A 72 9.83 9.49 4.92
N LEU A 73 9.23 8.92 5.98
CA LEU A 73 9.92 8.06 6.92
C LEU A 73 10.22 6.71 6.26
N ALA A 74 11.47 6.28 6.37
CA ALA A 74 11.93 5.01 5.79
C ALA A 74 11.70 3.83 6.73
N THR A 75 11.73 4.07 8.05
CA THR A 75 11.82 3.03 9.08
C THR A 75 10.80 3.22 10.22
N ALA A 76 9.75 4.01 9.99
CA ALA A 76 8.75 4.26 11.04
C ALA A 76 7.99 3.00 11.49
N ASP A 77 7.96 1.95 10.68
CA ASP A 77 7.39 0.63 10.94
C ASP A 77 8.39 -0.37 11.54
N CYS A 78 9.68 0.00 11.62
CA CYS A 78 10.75 -0.86 12.15
C CYS A 78 11.11 -0.41 13.58
N LEU A 79 10.77 -1.22 14.59
CA LEU A 79 10.95 -0.85 16.00
C LEU A 79 12.42 -0.75 16.42
N ASP A 80 13.31 -1.46 15.77
CA ASP A 80 14.75 -1.49 16.00
C ASP A 80 15.51 -0.35 15.29
N GLN A 81 14.82 0.49 14.49
CA GLN A 81 15.40 1.58 13.70
C GLN A 81 15.00 2.98 14.20
N ASN A 82 14.72 3.12 15.51
CA ASN A 82 14.26 4.39 16.08
C ASN A 82 15.27 5.52 15.91
N GLU A 83 16.55 5.24 16.11
CA GLU A 83 17.62 6.24 15.96
C GLU A 83 17.67 6.80 14.53
N TYR A 84 17.47 5.92 13.53
CA TYR A 84 17.42 6.35 12.15
C TYR A 84 16.18 7.22 11.88
N THR A 85 15.03 6.83 12.40
CA THR A 85 13.79 7.61 12.28
C THR A 85 13.95 9.01 12.91
N GLU A 86 14.56 9.12 14.10
CA GLU A 86 14.85 10.41 14.75
C GLU A 86 15.83 11.23 13.90
N SER A 87 16.86 10.63 13.34
CA SER A 87 17.80 11.34 12.45
C SER A 87 17.11 11.92 11.21
N GLN A 88 16.07 11.25 10.70
CA GLN A 88 15.24 11.77 9.61
C GLN A 88 14.42 12.99 10.04
N PHE A 89 13.89 13.02 11.27
CA PHE A 89 13.21 14.19 11.81
C PHE A 89 14.19 15.37 11.96
N ASP A 90 15.36 15.15 12.52
CA ASP A 90 16.39 16.20 12.69
C ASP A 90 16.81 16.80 11.33
N ALA A 91 17.00 15.95 10.33
CA ALA A 91 17.29 16.39 8.97
C ALA A 91 16.14 17.21 8.38
N PHE A 92 14.90 16.76 8.56
CA PHE A 92 13.72 17.47 8.09
C PHE A 92 13.56 18.85 8.72
N GLU A 93 13.73 18.95 10.02
CA GLU A 93 13.66 20.22 10.74
C GLU A 93 14.74 21.18 10.26
N ARG A 94 15.98 20.72 10.17
CA ARG A 94 17.11 21.53 9.69
C ARG A 94 16.86 22.06 8.27
N MET A 95 16.44 21.17 7.34
CA MET A 95 16.21 21.55 5.95
C MET A 95 15.01 22.48 5.79
N THR A 96 13.92 22.25 6.53
CA THR A 96 12.73 23.12 6.48
C THR A 96 13.00 24.48 7.13
N MET A 97 13.85 24.57 8.17
CA MET A 97 14.28 25.83 8.73
C MET A 97 15.12 26.66 7.74
N LYS A 98 16.06 26.03 7.02
CA LYS A 98 16.80 26.70 5.95
C LYS A 98 15.88 27.24 4.86
N LEU A 99 14.95 26.40 4.40
CA LEU A 99 13.97 26.79 3.38
C LEU A 99 13.10 27.95 3.86
N ALA A 100 12.60 27.90 5.11
CA ALA A 100 11.77 28.95 5.69
C ALA A 100 12.55 30.29 5.89
N ALA A 101 13.82 30.22 6.26
CA ALA A 101 14.65 31.40 6.40
C ALA A 101 14.91 32.13 5.06
N GLY A 102 14.88 31.37 3.95
CA GLY A 102 15.11 31.91 2.62
C GLY A 102 13.88 32.40 1.89
N LEU A 103 12.68 32.03 2.31
CA LEU A 103 11.42 32.37 1.64
C LEU A 103 10.67 33.50 2.38
N PRO A 104 10.07 34.48 1.67
CA PRO A 104 9.33 35.58 2.28
C PRO A 104 7.93 35.24 2.76
N TYR A 105 7.54 33.96 2.73
CA TYR A 105 6.21 33.46 3.10
C TYR A 105 6.29 32.11 3.80
N ALA A 106 5.27 31.78 4.59
CA ALA A 106 5.15 30.49 5.28
C ALA A 106 4.62 29.39 4.34
N PHE A 107 4.98 28.15 4.64
CA PHE A 107 4.49 26.93 3.99
C PHE A 107 4.21 25.85 5.03
N ARG A 108 3.37 24.87 4.69
CA ARG A 108 3.06 23.73 5.57
C ARG A 108 4.17 22.69 5.54
N ARG A 109 4.34 21.98 6.65
CA ARG A 109 5.30 20.88 6.79
C ARG A 109 4.58 19.58 7.06
N HIS A 110 4.99 18.47 6.45
CA HIS A 110 4.45 17.16 6.75
C HIS A 110 5.44 16.01 6.44
N MET A 111 5.43 14.99 7.29
CA MET A 111 6.37 13.88 7.16
C MET A 111 5.73 12.53 7.44
N LEU A 112 4.79 12.44 8.38
CA LEU A 112 4.28 11.19 8.88
C LEU A 112 3.45 10.42 7.83
N ASN A 113 3.77 9.14 7.67
CA ASN A 113 2.95 8.09 7.07
C ASN A 113 2.11 7.40 8.18
N THR A 114 1.39 6.31 7.88
CA THR A 114 0.54 5.61 8.88
C THR A 114 1.34 5.18 10.11
N ALA A 115 2.50 4.55 9.95
CA ALA A 115 3.34 4.13 11.07
C ALA A 115 3.81 5.34 11.89
N GLY A 116 4.24 6.41 11.21
CA GLY A 116 4.65 7.65 11.88
C GLY A 116 3.50 8.29 12.68
N ILE A 117 2.28 8.30 12.16
CA ILE A 117 1.10 8.80 12.88
C ILE A 117 0.88 8.02 14.20
N MET A 118 1.06 6.71 14.16
CA MET A 118 0.85 5.84 15.31
C MET A 118 1.95 5.96 16.36
N ARG A 119 3.21 6.11 15.94
CA ARG A 119 4.38 6.05 16.83
C ARG A 119 4.91 7.41 17.27
N TYR A 120 4.72 8.45 16.45
CA TYR A 120 5.29 9.79 16.68
C TYR A 120 4.21 10.88 16.59
N PRO A 121 3.11 10.80 17.37
CA PRO A 121 2.00 11.74 17.28
C PRO A 121 2.40 13.19 17.59
N GLU A 122 3.50 13.42 18.34
CA GLU A 122 4.06 14.74 18.64
C GLU A 122 4.78 15.38 17.44
N ARG A 123 5.11 14.60 16.38
CA ARG A 123 5.80 15.05 15.17
C ARG A 123 4.86 15.27 13.98
N GLN A 124 3.57 15.56 14.22
CA GLN A 124 2.56 15.71 13.15
C GLN A 124 2.79 16.91 12.23
N TYR A 125 3.49 17.92 12.73
CA TYR A 125 3.66 19.22 12.04
C TYR A 125 2.30 19.82 11.64
N ASP A 126 2.13 20.28 10.40
CA ASP A 126 0.91 20.93 9.93
C ASP A 126 -0.07 19.94 9.27
N MET A 127 0.39 18.74 8.91
CA MET A 127 -0.41 17.74 8.19
C MET A 127 0.23 16.35 8.30
N VAL A 128 -0.59 15.32 8.18
CA VAL A 128 -0.16 13.92 8.10
C VAL A 128 -0.67 13.26 6.82
N ARG A 129 -0.03 12.16 6.40
CA ARG A 129 -0.45 11.39 5.22
C ARG A 129 -0.84 9.97 5.63
N LEU A 130 -2.12 9.79 5.88
CA LEU A 130 -2.68 8.49 6.18
C LEU A 130 -2.68 7.61 4.91
N GLY A 131 -1.99 6.48 4.97
CA GLY A 131 -1.88 5.50 3.90
C GLY A 131 -2.68 4.23 4.21
N ILE A 132 -1.98 3.12 4.50
CA ILE A 132 -2.60 1.80 4.72
C ILE A 132 -3.63 1.80 5.87
N GLY A 133 -3.48 2.69 6.85
CA GLY A 133 -4.45 2.85 7.93
C GLY A 133 -5.86 3.22 7.47
N LEU A 134 -6.02 3.83 6.28
CA LEU A 134 -7.34 4.06 5.66
C LEU A 134 -8.04 2.73 5.29
N TYR A 135 -7.26 1.69 5.03
CA TYR A 135 -7.78 0.35 4.75
C TYR A 135 -8.01 -0.46 6.03
N GLY A 136 -7.79 0.15 7.20
CA GLY A 136 -7.96 -0.52 8.49
C GLY A 136 -6.87 -1.53 8.81
N ILE A 137 -5.70 -1.38 8.20
CA ILE A 137 -4.55 -2.27 8.35
C ILE A 137 -3.44 -1.52 9.08
N SER A 138 -2.86 -2.14 10.12
CA SER A 138 -1.69 -1.61 10.83
C SER A 138 -0.41 -1.97 10.08
N PRO A 139 0.51 -1.02 9.88
CA PRO A 139 1.86 -1.33 9.43
C PRO A 139 2.78 -1.80 10.58
N LEU A 140 2.28 -1.78 11.81
CA LEU A 140 3.02 -2.19 13.02
C LEU A 140 2.62 -3.59 13.44
N PRO A 141 3.49 -4.30 14.18
CA PRO A 141 3.14 -5.55 14.83
C PRO A 141 1.92 -5.41 15.74
N PRO A 142 1.15 -6.49 15.97
CA PRO A 142 -0.09 -6.43 16.76
C PRO A 142 0.10 -5.85 18.17
N GLU A 143 1.23 -6.14 18.83
CA GLU A 143 1.60 -5.66 20.17
C GLU A 143 1.86 -4.15 20.22
N GLU A 144 2.20 -3.54 19.09
CA GLU A 144 2.46 -2.11 18.95
C GLU A 144 1.26 -1.35 18.35
N THR A 145 0.22 -2.08 18.00
CA THR A 145 -1.00 -1.50 17.40
C THR A 145 -1.99 -1.13 18.50
N HIS A 146 -2.00 0.14 18.89
CA HIS A 146 -2.88 0.65 19.96
C HIS A 146 -4.21 1.24 19.45
N LEU A 147 -4.39 1.32 18.13
CA LEU A 147 -5.60 1.87 17.51
C LEU A 147 -6.55 0.75 17.08
N PRO A 148 -7.87 0.88 17.31
CA PRO A 148 -8.86 -0.10 16.93
C PRO A 148 -9.15 -0.01 15.41
N LEU A 149 -8.18 -0.39 14.58
CA LEU A 149 -8.36 -0.42 13.14
C LEU A 149 -9.30 -1.55 12.73
N ARG A 150 -10.16 -1.29 11.75
CA ARG A 150 -11.06 -2.29 11.17
C ARG A 150 -10.81 -2.40 9.67
N PRO A 151 -10.49 -3.58 9.15
CA PRO A 151 -10.35 -3.79 7.72
C PRO A 151 -11.60 -3.35 6.97
N VAL A 152 -11.43 -2.50 5.94
CA VAL A 152 -12.53 -1.96 5.14
C VAL A 152 -12.62 -2.63 3.76
N ALA A 153 -11.68 -3.49 3.43
CA ALA A 153 -11.65 -4.21 2.16
C ALA A 153 -11.72 -5.72 2.38
N SER A 154 -12.51 -6.40 1.55
CA SER A 154 -12.53 -7.86 1.45
C SER A 154 -12.51 -8.28 -0.01
N LEU A 155 -11.84 -9.41 -0.28
CA LEU A 155 -11.88 -10.08 -1.57
C LEU A 155 -12.58 -11.43 -1.41
N SER A 156 -13.62 -11.66 -2.17
CA SER A 156 -14.34 -12.93 -2.15
C SER A 156 -14.74 -13.37 -3.55
N SER A 157 -14.95 -14.67 -3.67
CA SER A 157 -15.51 -15.32 -4.86
C SER A 157 -16.56 -16.33 -4.43
N THR A 158 -16.99 -17.23 -5.33
CA THR A 158 -18.00 -18.24 -5.05
C THR A 158 -17.54 -19.62 -5.55
N ILE A 159 -18.06 -20.68 -4.96
CA ILE A 159 -17.82 -22.04 -5.44
C ILE A 159 -18.66 -22.29 -6.71
N ILE A 160 -18.00 -22.69 -7.80
CA ILE A 160 -18.69 -23.02 -9.07
C ILE A 160 -18.73 -24.52 -9.37
N SER A 161 -17.92 -25.31 -8.69
CA SER A 161 -17.90 -26.78 -8.86
C SER A 161 -17.43 -27.43 -7.57
N LEU A 162 -18.07 -28.55 -7.23
CA LEU A 162 -17.68 -29.45 -6.14
C LEU A 162 -17.54 -30.84 -6.67
N LYS A 163 -16.46 -31.53 -6.32
CA LYS A 163 -16.23 -32.93 -6.68
C LYS A 163 -15.50 -33.68 -5.58
N GLU A 164 -15.92 -34.89 -5.35
CA GLU A 164 -15.26 -35.85 -4.47
C GLU A 164 -14.18 -36.59 -5.24
N TRP A 165 -13.02 -36.74 -4.64
CA TRP A 165 -11.88 -37.42 -5.22
C TRP A 165 -11.22 -38.36 -4.22
N SER A 166 -10.80 -39.52 -4.74
CA SER A 166 -10.10 -40.56 -3.96
C SER A 166 -8.64 -40.14 -3.67
N PRO A 167 -8.01 -40.74 -2.67
CA PRO A 167 -6.57 -40.59 -2.41
C PRO A 167 -5.73 -40.87 -3.65
N ALA A 168 -4.55 -40.29 -3.72
CA ALA A 168 -3.61 -40.32 -4.83
C ALA A 168 -4.10 -39.61 -6.11
N THR A 169 -5.32 -39.04 -6.14
CA THR A 169 -5.78 -38.17 -7.23
C THR A 169 -4.94 -36.90 -7.24
N THR A 170 -4.62 -36.40 -8.43
CA THR A 170 -3.83 -35.19 -8.60
C THR A 170 -4.66 -34.05 -9.16
N ILE A 171 -4.47 -32.84 -8.60
CA ILE A 171 -5.24 -31.64 -8.91
C ILE A 171 -4.34 -30.59 -9.55
N GLY A 172 -4.84 -29.95 -10.60
CA GLY A 172 -4.25 -28.77 -11.24
C GLY A 172 -3.01 -29.03 -12.09
N TYR A 173 -2.43 -27.94 -12.57
CA TYR A 173 -1.27 -27.96 -13.47
C TYR A 173 -0.06 -28.68 -12.87
N SER A 174 0.65 -29.41 -13.73
CA SER A 174 1.82 -30.21 -13.37
C SER A 174 1.52 -31.26 -12.28
N ARG A 175 0.25 -31.57 -12.06
CA ARG A 175 -0.20 -32.55 -11.05
C ARG A 175 0.37 -32.25 -9.63
N LYS A 176 0.49 -30.95 -9.27
CA LYS A 176 1.13 -30.50 -8.02
C LYS A 176 0.27 -30.72 -6.78
N GLY A 177 -1.06 -30.72 -6.90
CA GLY A 177 -1.95 -31.08 -5.80
C GLY A 177 -2.08 -32.60 -5.76
N VAL A 178 -1.59 -33.25 -4.71
CA VAL A 178 -1.77 -34.67 -4.48
C VAL A 178 -2.66 -34.85 -3.25
N LEU A 179 -3.76 -35.59 -3.41
CA LEU A 179 -4.70 -35.86 -2.33
C LEU A 179 -4.21 -37.05 -1.52
N GLU A 180 -4.11 -36.89 -0.22
CA GLU A 180 -3.67 -37.95 0.71
C GLU A 180 -4.84 -38.76 1.27
N ARG A 181 -6.04 -38.22 1.19
CA ARG A 181 -7.31 -38.82 1.67
C ARG A 181 -8.44 -38.54 0.70
N GLU A 182 -9.58 -39.17 0.95
CA GLU A 182 -10.83 -38.78 0.27
C GLU A 182 -11.09 -37.29 0.57
N SER A 183 -11.31 -36.51 -0.48
CA SER A 183 -11.40 -35.04 -0.37
C SER A 183 -12.49 -34.49 -1.27
N VAL A 184 -13.18 -33.48 -0.76
CA VAL A 184 -14.11 -32.64 -1.55
C VAL A 184 -13.37 -31.42 -2.01
N ILE A 185 -13.17 -31.32 -3.33
CA ILE A 185 -12.45 -30.19 -3.94
C ILE A 185 -13.43 -29.23 -4.59
N ALA A 186 -13.35 -27.99 -4.16
CA ALA A 186 -14.09 -26.87 -4.76
C ALA A 186 -13.23 -26.15 -5.81
N THR A 187 -13.86 -25.80 -6.93
CA THR A 187 -13.29 -24.87 -7.92
C THR A 187 -13.89 -23.48 -7.71
N VAL A 188 -13.03 -22.49 -7.63
CA VAL A 188 -13.38 -21.09 -7.38
C VAL A 188 -12.89 -20.24 -8.55
N PRO A 189 -13.76 -19.40 -9.18
CA PRO A 189 -13.41 -18.58 -10.34
C PRO A 189 -12.67 -17.31 -9.91
N ILE A 190 -11.45 -17.51 -9.40
CA ILE A 190 -10.49 -16.46 -9.10
C ILE A 190 -9.08 -17.03 -9.22
N GLY A 191 -8.16 -16.27 -9.78
CA GLY A 191 -6.79 -16.71 -10.00
C GLY A 191 -5.79 -15.57 -10.01
N TYR A 192 -4.58 -15.83 -10.57
CA TYR A 192 -3.51 -14.82 -10.50
C TYR A 192 -3.77 -13.59 -11.41
N ALA A 193 -4.60 -13.69 -12.42
CA ALA A 193 -5.03 -12.52 -13.20
C ALA A 193 -5.99 -11.61 -12.43
N ASP A 194 -6.55 -12.10 -11.32
CA ASP A 194 -7.42 -11.35 -10.41
C ASP A 194 -6.66 -10.74 -9.23
N GLY A 195 -5.41 -11.16 -9.01
CA GLY A 195 -4.59 -10.73 -7.88
C GLY A 195 -4.39 -11.81 -6.81
N VAL A 196 -4.84 -13.04 -7.05
CA VAL A 196 -4.52 -14.19 -6.18
C VAL A 196 -3.21 -14.81 -6.62
N ASP A 197 -2.11 -14.40 -6.00
CA ASP A 197 -0.76 -14.80 -6.40
C ASP A 197 -0.61 -16.32 -6.49
N ARG A 198 0.13 -16.76 -7.52
CA ARG A 198 0.35 -18.18 -7.80
C ARG A 198 1.10 -18.89 -6.67
N HIS A 199 1.91 -18.17 -5.90
CA HIS A 199 2.62 -18.72 -4.75
C HIS A 199 1.70 -19.09 -3.58
N LEU A 200 0.45 -18.64 -3.57
CA LEU A 200 -0.56 -19.06 -2.58
C LEU A 200 -1.10 -20.47 -2.84
N GLY A 201 -0.72 -21.11 -3.94
CA GLY A 201 -1.14 -22.48 -4.26
C GLY A 201 -0.44 -23.57 -3.44
N CYS A 202 -0.82 -24.83 -3.69
CA CYS A 202 -0.22 -26.04 -3.12
C CYS A 202 -0.27 -26.06 -1.57
N GLY A 203 -1.39 -25.65 -0.98
CA GLY A 203 -1.61 -25.67 0.47
C GLY A 203 -0.93 -24.54 1.25
N ARG A 204 -0.24 -23.62 0.57
CA ARG A 204 0.46 -22.50 1.27
C ARG A 204 -0.49 -21.45 1.82
N ALA A 205 -1.64 -21.27 1.20
CA ALA A 205 -2.72 -20.43 1.73
C ALA A 205 -3.99 -21.23 1.97
N SER A 206 -4.85 -20.70 2.82
CA SER A 206 -6.21 -21.19 3.03
C SER A 206 -7.19 -20.03 2.89
N PHE A 207 -8.31 -20.30 2.22
CA PHE A 207 -9.43 -19.37 2.12
C PHE A 207 -10.54 -19.79 3.09
N ILE A 208 -11.47 -18.90 3.39
CA ILE A 208 -12.55 -19.19 4.34
C ILE A 208 -13.83 -19.55 3.58
N VAL A 209 -14.40 -20.69 3.93
CA VAL A 209 -15.72 -21.14 3.46
C VAL A 209 -16.52 -21.58 4.68
N ASN A 210 -17.70 -20.99 4.89
CA ASN A 210 -18.58 -21.29 6.01
C ASN A 210 -17.85 -21.27 7.38
N GLY A 211 -16.95 -20.27 7.57
CA GLY A 211 -16.16 -20.11 8.79
C GLY A 211 -15.00 -21.11 8.95
N LYS A 212 -14.74 -21.97 7.96
CA LYS A 212 -13.63 -22.95 8.01
C LYS A 212 -12.52 -22.57 7.05
N ARG A 213 -11.28 -22.83 7.47
CA ARG A 213 -10.07 -22.66 6.64
C ARG A 213 -9.96 -23.83 5.65
N CYS A 214 -10.01 -23.51 4.37
CA CYS A 214 -9.97 -24.44 3.24
C CYS A 214 -8.66 -24.22 2.47
N PRO A 215 -7.69 -25.13 2.56
CA PRO A 215 -6.38 -24.96 1.93
C PRO A 215 -6.48 -25.01 0.41
N THR A 216 -5.63 -24.25 -0.26
CA THR A 216 -5.46 -24.33 -1.71
C THR A 216 -4.86 -25.67 -2.12
N VAL A 217 -5.32 -26.23 -3.23
CA VAL A 217 -4.85 -27.53 -3.75
C VAL A 217 -4.30 -27.35 -5.16
N GLY A 218 -3.06 -27.78 -5.36
CA GLY A 218 -2.36 -27.58 -6.63
C GLY A 218 -2.03 -26.11 -6.90
N ASN A 219 -1.60 -25.82 -8.12
CA ASN A 219 -1.25 -24.45 -8.51
C ASN A 219 -2.48 -23.57 -8.69
N ILE A 220 -2.43 -22.31 -8.26
CA ILE A 220 -3.39 -21.29 -8.68
C ILE A 220 -3.26 -21.12 -10.20
N CYS A 221 -4.40 -21.14 -10.89
CA CYS A 221 -4.47 -20.92 -12.34
C CYS A 221 -4.66 -19.43 -12.66
N MET A 222 -4.80 -19.09 -13.95
CA MET A 222 -5.01 -17.71 -14.39
C MET A 222 -6.31 -17.14 -13.81
N ASP A 223 -7.41 -17.88 -13.96
CA ASP A 223 -8.76 -17.43 -13.65
C ASP A 223 -9.49 -18.35 -12.64
N LEU A 224 -8.84 -19.39 -12.16
CA LEU A 224 -9.42 -20.40 -11.29
C LEU A 224 -8.41 -20.83 -10.22
N CYS A 225 -8.92 -21.24 -9.06
CA CYS A 225 -8.15 -22.00 -8.08
C CYS A 225 -8.99 -23.15 -7.51
N MET A 226 -8.32 -24.10 -6.90
CA MET A 226 -8.94 -25.24 -6.24
C MET A 226 -8.61 -25.20 -4.76
N ILE A 227 -9.60 -25.51 -3.92
CA ILE A 227 -9.47 -25.58 -2.46
C ILE A 227 -10.08 -26.87 -1.93
N ASP A 228 -9.49 -27.42 -0.89
CA ASP A 228 -10.06 -28.58 -0.18
C ASP A 228 -11.09 -28.09 0.84
N VAL A 229 -12.35 -28.36 0.56
CA VAL A 229 -13.47 -27.97 1.42
C VAL A 229 -14.04 -29.16 2.22
N THR A 230 -13.28 -30.25 2.34
CA THR A 230 -13.69 -31.41 3.10
C THR A 230 -14.09 -31.03 4.53
N GLY A 231 -15.31 -31.34 4.88
CA GLY A 231 -15.88 -31.03 6.20
C GLY A 231 -16.28 -29.57 6.40
N ALA A 232 -16.24 -28.72 5.37
CA ALA A 232 -16.69 -27.33 5.46
C ALA A 232 -18.21 -27.16 5.22
N ASP A 233 -18.93 -28.26 4.94
CA ASP A 233 -20.36 -28.22 4.58
C ASP A 233 -20.63 -27.21 3.46
N ALA A 234 -19.81 -27.29 2.41
CA ALA A 234 -19.79 -26.35 1.32
C ALA A 234 -20.69 -26.75 0.18
N GLY A 235 -21.39 -25.78 -0.41
CA GLY A 235 -22.27 -25.92 -1.57
C GLY A 235 -21.81 -25.08 -2.76
N ILE A 236 -22.30 -25.40 -3.97
CA ILE A 236 -22.14 -24.54 -5.14
C ILE A 236 -22.87 -23.22 -4.86
N GLY A 237 -22.19 -22.08 -5.14
CA GLY A 237 -22.68 -20.75 -4.85
C GLY A 237 -22.23 -20.19 -3.51
N ASP A 238 -21.66 -21.01 -2.61
CA ASP A 238 -21.16 -20.53 -1.33
C ASP A 238 -20.00 -19.55 -1.51
N ARG A 239 -19.96 -18.55 -0.61
CA ARG A 239 -18.90 -17.54 -0.61
C ARG A 239 -17.58 -18.13 -0.14
N VAL A 240 -16.54 -17.78 -0.88
CA VAL A 240 -15.13 -18.04 -0.52
C VAL A 240 -14.47 -16.71 -0.23
N GLU A 241 -14.07 -16.49 1.01
CA GLU A 241 -13.33 -15.29 1.39
C GLU A 241 -11.84 -15.55 1.25
N ILE A 242 -11.19 -14.73 0.40
CA ILE A 242 -9.75 -14.80 0.13
C ILE A 242 -9.00 -13.96 1.17
N PHE A 243 -9.44 -12.75 1.38
CA PHE A 243 -9.09 -11.91 2.52
C PHE A 243 -10.27 -11.04 2.94
N GLY A 244 -10.31 -10.68 4.21
CA GLY A 244 -11.39 -9.91 4.81
C GLY A 244 -11.44 -10.09 6.32
N PRO A 245 -12.60 -9.89 6.96
CA PRO A 245 -12.74 -9.97 8.41
C PRO A 245 -12.33 -11.33 9.01
N ASP A 246 -12.64 -12.43 8.31
CA ASP A 246 -12.35 -13.79 8.78
C ASP A 246 -11.03 -14.35 8.22
N ALA A 247 -10.44 -13.67 7.25
CA ALA A 247 -9.18 -14.01 6.60
C ALA A 247 -8.26 -12.78 6.55
N PRO A 248 -7.51 -12.46 7.61
CA PRO A 248 -6.64 -11.28 7.63
C PRO A 248 -5.67 -11.27 6.45
N ILE A 249 -5.58 -10.14 5.76
CA ILE A 249 -4.73 -9.96 4.57
C ILE A 249 -3.25 -10.12 4.89
N GLU A 250 -2.88 -9.83 6.14
CA GLU A 250 -1.53 -9.99 6.68
C GLU A 250 -1.05 -11.43 6.54
N VAL A 251 -1.93 -12.42 6.74
CA VAL A 251 -1.60 -13.85 6.59
C VAL A 251 -1.20 -14.18 5.15
N LEU A 252 -1.85 -13.56 4.17
CA LEU A 252 -1.48 -13.74 2.75
C LEU A 252 -0.14 -13.05 2.45
N ALA A 253 0.04 -11.83 2.97
CA ALA A 253 1.28 -11.08 2.81
C ALA A 253 2.48 -11.85 3.40
N ASP A 254 2.35 -12.37 4.61
CA ASP A 254 3.38 -13.21 5.27
C ASP A 254 3.68 -14.47 4.46
N THR A 255 2.65 -15.16 3.96
CA THR A 255 2.81 -16.35 3.11
C THR A 255 3.59 -16.06 1.83
N LEU A 256 3.42 -14.85 1.28
CA LEU A 256 4.10 -14.38 0.07
C LEU A 256 5.47 -13.77 0.36
N GLY A 257 5.82 -13.51 1.62
CA GLY A 257 7.04 -12.80 2.00
C GLY A 257 7.01 -11.33 1.58
N THR A 258 5.84 -10.70 1.64
CA THR A 258 5.62 -9.31 1.26
C THR A 258 4.78 -8.56 2.30
N ILE A 259 4.22 -7.42 1.93
CA ILE A 259 3.44 -6.53 2.78
C ILE A 259 1.98 -6.40 2.29
N PRO A 260 1.02 -6.10 3.17
CA PRO A 260 -0.39 -5.95 2.81
C PRO A 260 -0.65 -4.93 1.69
N TYR A 261 0.19 -3.91 1.56
CA TYR A 261 0.12 -2.93 0.46
C TYR A 261 0.18 -3.60 -0.92
N GLU A 262 1.11 -4.55 -1.10
CA GLU A 262 1.30 -5.24 -2.37
C GLU A 262 0.11 -6.14 -2.67
N VAL A 263 -0.39 -6.87 -1.67
CA VAL A 263 -1.57 -7.72 -1.82
C VAL A 263 -2.79 -6.90 -2.23
N LEU A 264 -3.05 -5.75 -1.57
CA LEU A 264 -4.15 -4.85 -1.95
C LEU A 264 -3.97 -4.29 -3.37
N ALA A 265 -2.73 -3.87 -3.71
CA ALA A 265 -2.44 -3.26 -5.01
C ALA A 265 -2.49 -4.28 -6.15
N SER A 266 -2.29 -5.56 -5.89
CA SER A 266 -2.35 -6.63 -6.88
C SER A 266 -3.76 -6.98 -7.33
N VAL A 267 -4.80 -6.59 -6.57
CA VAL A 267 -6.20 -6.86 -6.94
C VAL A 267 -6.54 -6.16 -8.26
N SER A 268 -6.78 -6.97 -9.28
CA SER A 268 -7.00 -6.51 -10.65
C SER A 268 -8.17 -5.54 -10.79
N PRO A 269 -8.07 -4.52 -11.65
CA PRO A 269 -9.20 -3.64 -11.99
C PRO A 269 -10.42 -4.37 -12.59
N ARG A 270 -10.24 -5.58 -13.12
CA ARG A 270 -11.34 -6.40 -13.66
C ARG A 270 -12.27 -6.96 -12.58
N ILE A 271 -11.80 -7.01 -11.32
CA ILE A 271 -12.64 -7.41 -10.20
C ILE A 271 -13.68 -6.34 -9.92
N HIS A 272 -14.93 -6.76 -9.87
CA HIS A 272 -16.04 -5.86 -9.59
C HIS A 272 -15.96 -5.35 -8.14
N ARG A 273 -15.91 -4.02 -7.94
CA ARG A 273 -15.85 -3.38 -6.63
C ARG A 273 -17.24 -2.95 -6.20
N ILE A 274 -17.67 -3.43 -5.04
CA ILE A 274 -18.95 -3.08 -4.44
C ILE A 274 -18.64 -2.24 -3.20
N TYR A 275 -19.21 -1.05 -3.14
CA TYR A 275 -19.03 -0.12 -2.03
C TYR A 275 -20.27 -0.16 -1.14
N TYR A 276 -20.06 -0.41 0.15
CA TYR A 276 -21.11 -0.35 1.15
C TYR A 276 -20.93 0.92 1.99
N ARG A 277 -22.04 1.53 2.39
CA ARG A 277 -22.07 2.55 3.44
C ARG A 277 -22.83 1.93 4.61
N GLU A 278 -22.17 1.87 5.75
CA GLU A 278 -22.81 1.54 7.03
C GLU A 278 -23.52 2.76 7.59
#